data_00df1f4b3cedd80e9694b24059d196be
#
_entry.id   00df1f4b3cedd80e9694b24059d196be
#
_cell.length_a   1.000
_cell.length_b   1.000
_cell.length_c   1.000
_cell.angle_alpha   90.00
_cell.angle_beta   90.00
_cell.angle_gamma   90.00
#
_symmetry.space_group_name_H-M   'P 1'
#
loop_
_entity.id
_entity.type
_entity.pdbx_description
1 polymer ?
#
loop_
_entity_poly.entity_id
_entity_poly.type
_entity_poly.pdbx_seq_one_letter_code
_entity_poly.pdbx_strand_id
1 'polypeptide(L)'
;MSGALTQAGAKFYIAVDDVSGDAEVHNTDLTVAEYDGLTWLEVKGVGSVGQTGTDTNVVSYDELATEVTQKGKGISNAGDPVVECRRIGADEGQIEMRAATETKFSYAFKYELDDTPTGGANGTTFYNRGLVMGPTRPNGGNEDFDLEVYTLGLNQKEIVKEAV
;
A
#
# COMPACT_ATOMS: atom_id res chain seq x y z
N MET A 1 27.93 4.56 3.50
CA MET A 1 27.74 5.48 2.38
C MET A 1 26.34 5.27 1.80
N SER A 2 25.58 6.31 1.68
CA SER A 2 24.26 6.24 1.07
C SER A 2 24.33 6.75 -0.36
N GLY A 3 24.17 5.85 -1.32
CA GLY A 3 23.91 6.24 -2.70
C GLY A 3 22.44 6.51 -2.91
N ALA A 4 22.08 7.05 -4.06
CA ALA A 4 20.67 7.15 -4.46
C ALA A 4 20.11 5.74 -4.65
N LEU A 5 19.03 5.45 -3.95
CA LEU A 5 18.35 4.16 -4.04
C LEU A 5 17.18 4.22 -5.01
N THR A 6 16.97 3.14 -5.73
CA THR A 6 15.80 2.97 -6.58
C THR A 6 14.80 2.03 -5.90
N GLN A 7 13.62 1.91 -6.48
CA GLN A 7 12.59 0.96 -6.00
C GLN A 7 12.88 -0.50 -6.42
N ALA A 8 14.01 -0.74 -7.11
CA ALA A 8 14.36 -2.09 -7.55
C ALA A 8 14.55 -3.03 -6.36
N GLY A 9 13.97 -4.23 -6.44
CA GLY A 9 13.98 -5.19 -5.35
C GLY A 9 12.89 -5.01 -4.31
N ALA A 10 12.08 -3.97 -4.39
CA ALA A 10 10.96 -3.77 -3.49
C ALA A 10 9.89 -4.85 -3.68
N LYS A 11 9.22 -5.22 -2.59
CA LYS A 11 8.20 -6.27 -2.57
C LYS A 11 6.90 -5.75 -1.97
N PHE A 12 5.79 -6.23 -2.51
CA PHE A 12 4.45 -5.92 -2.05
C PHE A 12 3.77 -7.15 -1.46
N TYR A 13 3.10 -6.99 -0.33
CA TYR A 13 2.47 -8.09 0.41
C TYR A 13 1.04 -7.75 0.77
N ILE A 14 0.21 -8.79 0.90
CA ILE A 14 -1.12 -8.71 1.50
C ILE A 14 -1.16 -9.59 2.76
N ALA A 15 -1.82 -9.13 3.81
CA ALA A 15 -1.98 -9.93 5.02
C ALA A 15 -2.98 -11.06 4.80
N VAL A 16 -2.62 -12.25 5.26
CA VAL A 16 -3.44 -13.45 5.15
C VAL A 16 -3.63 -14.09 6.53
N ASP A 17 -4.68 -14.89 6.67
CA ASP A 17 -4.87 -15.72 7.85
C ASP A 17 -3.81 -16.83 7.87
N ASP A 18 -3.15 -17.03 9.01
CA ASP A 18 -2.07 -18.00 9.16
C ASP A 18 -2.55 -19.46 9.13
N VAL A 19 -3.84 -19.69 9.30
CA VAL A 19 -4.45 -21.04 9.27
C VAL A 19 -5.01 -21.35 7.89
N SER A 20 -5.87 -20.47 7.35
CA SER A 20 -6.54 -20.70 6.06
C SER A 20 -5.71 -20.26 4.86
N GLY A 21 -4.80 -19.30 5.03
CA GLY A 21 -4.04 -18.70 3.95
C GLY A 21 -4.82 -17.70 3.10
N ASP A 22 -6.09 -17.47 3.41
CA ASP A 22 -6.94 -16.49 2.72
C ASP A 22 -6.68 -15.07 3.24
N ALA A 23 -6.96 -14.07 2.41
CA ALA A 23 -6.80 -12.67 2.81
C ALA A 23 -7.59 -12.37 4.08
N GLU A 24 -6.91 -11.82 5.08
CA GLU A 24 -7.48 -11.52 6.38
C GLU A 24 -8.08 -10.12 6.40
N VAL A 25 -9.34 -10.01 6.86
CA VAL A 25 -10.08 -8.76 6.95
C VAL A 25 -9.62 -7.94 8.16
N HIS A 26 -9.31 -6.66 7.91
CA HIS A 26 -8.94 -5.69 8.95
C HIS A 26 -9.74 -4.39 8.76
N ASN A 27 -10.89 -4.31 9.40
CA ASN A 27 -11.82 -3.17 9.26
C ASN A 27 -11.57 -2.04 10.27
N THR A 28 -10.60 -2.21 11.18
CA THR A 28 -10.21 -1.20 12.16
C THR A 28 -8.73 -0.86 12.02
N ASP A 29 -8.35 0.33 12.49
CA ASP A 29 -6.96 0.78 12.43
C ASP A 29 -6.04 -0.18 13.20
N LEU A 30 -4.86 -0.42 12.63
CA LEU A 30 -3.85 -1.31 13.19
C LEU A 30 -2.66 -0.49 13.71
N THR A 31 -2.07 -0.96 14.82
CA THR A 31 -0.81 -0.42 15.35
C THR A 31 0.39 -1.09 14.67
N VAL A 32 1.58 -0.53 14.85
CA VAL A 32 2.82 -1.12 14.32
C VAL A 32 3.00 -2.55 14.83
N ALA A 33 2.74 -2.78 16.12
CA ALA A 33 2.87 -4.11 16.72
C ALA A 33 1.91 -5.11 16.10
N GLU A 34 0.67 -4.68 15.80
CA GLU A 34 -0.32 -5.53 15.15
C GLU A 34 0.09 -5.87 13.71
N TYR A 35 0.61 -4.90 12.94
CA TYR A 35 1.15 -5.17 11.61
C TYR A 35 2.33 -6.12 11.64
N ASP A 36 3.24 -5.98 12.59
CA ASP A 36 4.40 -6.86 12.74
C ASP A 36 4.01 -8.30 13.06
N GLY A 37 2.87 -8.49 13.71
CA GLY A 37 2.35 -9.81 14.07
C GLY A 37 1.54 -10.51 12.99
N LEU A 38 1.25 -9.84 11.86
CA LEU A 38 0.47 -10.43 10.78
C LEU A 38 1.30 -11.40 9.94
N THR A 39 0.60 -12.36 9.32
CA THR A 39 1.19 -13.24 8.32
C THR A 39 1.07 -12.58 6.95
N TRP A 40 2.20 -12.42 6.28
CA TRP A 40 2.28 -11.71 5.01
C TRP A 40 2.51 -12.66 3.84
N LEU A 41 1.72 -12.49 2.79
CA LEU A 41 1.84 -13.23 1.55
C LEU A 41 2.30 -12.28 0.44
N GLU A 42 3.44 -12.59 -0.20
CA GLU A 42 3.97 -11.76 -1.28
C GLU A 42 3.08 -11.82 -2.50
N VAL A 43 2.77 -10.65 -3.05
CA VAL A 43 2.11 -10.49 -4.34
C VAL A 43 3.20 -10.36 -5.40
N LYS A 44 3.40 -11.40 -6.19
CA LYS A 44 4.46 -11.45 -7.20
C LYS A 44 4.04 -10.75 -8.49
N GLY A 45 5.03 -10.35 -9.26
CA GLY A 45 4.81 -9.72 -10.56
C GLY A 45 4.47 -8.24 -10.49
N VAL A 46 4.56 -7.62 -9.32
CA VAL A 46 4.29 -6.19 -9.15
C VAL A 46 5.33 -5.37 -9.91
N GLY A 47 4.86 -4.55 -10.84
CA GLY A 47 5.72 -3.65 -11.62
C GLY A 47 5.81 -2.25 -11.02
N SER A 48 4.73 -1.78 -10.38
CA SER A 48 4.72 -0.49 -9.72
C SER A 48 3.67 -0.44 -8.62
N VAL A 49 3.96 0.37 -7.60
CA VAL A 49 3.02 0.75 -6.55
C VAL A 49 2.87 2.26 -6.63
N GLY A 50 1.64 2.74 -6.69
CA GLY A 50 1.36 4.16 -6.81
C GLY A 50 1.72 4.96 -5.57
N GLN A 51 1.47 6.24 -5.62
CA GLN A 51 1.79 7.16 -4.55
C GLN A 51 1.03 6.82 -3.27
N THR A 52 1.78 6.62 -2.18
CA THR A 52 1.24 6.45 -0.84
C THR A 52 1.59 7.65 0.03
N GLY A 53 0.95 7.74 1.20
CA GLY A 53 1.14 8.85 2.11
C GLY A 53 -0.15 9.65 2.27
N THR A 54 -0.15 10.55 3.23
CA THR A 54 -1.36 11.28 3.63
C THR A 54 -1.36 12.68 3.04
N ASP A 55 -2.46 13.04 2.37
CA ASP A 55 -2.74 14.40 1.94
C ASP A 55 -3.78 15.01 2.89
N THR A 56 -3.51 16.21 3.38
CA THR A 56 -4.37 16.89 4.34
C THR A 56 -4.86 18.20 3.74
N ASN A 57 -6.18 18.42 3.80
CA ASN A 57 -6.79 19.66 3.33
C ASN A 57 -6.38 20.82 4.23
N VAL A 58 -6.10 21.95 3.61
CA VAL A 58 -5.86 23.22 4.31
C VAL A 58 -7.19 23.93 4.49
N VAL A 59 -7.50 24.31 5.71
CA VAL A 59 -8.66 25.15 6.06
C VAL A 59 -8.13 26.52 6.42
N SER A 60 -8.71 27.56 5.86
CA SER A 60 -8.27 28.94 6.12
C SER A 60 -9.44 29.79 6.60
N TYR A 61 -9.12 30.79 7.43
CA TYR A 61 -10.07 31.77 7.96
C TYR A 61 -9.41 33.15 8.04
N ASP A 62 -10.09 34.16 7.50
CA ASP A 62 -9.61 35.52 7.49
C ASP A 62 -10.27 36.32 8.60
N GLU A 63 -9.47 36.85 9.51
CA GLU A 63 -9.93 37.71 10.60
C GLU A 63 -9.64 39.18 10.26
N LEU A 64 -10.57 40.06 10.62
CA LEU A 64 -10.40 41.52 10.41
C LEU A 64 -9.22 42.09 11.19
N ALA A 65 -8.89 41.49 12.33
CA ALA A 65 -7.82 41.96 13.21
C ALA A 65 -6.42 41.50 12.80
N THR A 66 -6.32 40.61 11.83
CA THR A 66 -5.02 40.08 11.37
C THR A 66 -4.77 40.42 9.90
N GLU A 67 -3.51 40.64 9.56
CA GLU A 67 -3.09 40.92 8.18
C GLU A 67 -2.76 39.66 7.40
N VAL A 68 -2.65 38.51 8.07
CA VAL A 68 -2.30 37.24 7.49
C VAL A 68 -3.41 36.22 7.72
N THR A 69 -3.82 35.51 6.66
CA THR A 69 -4.82 34.45 6.72
C THR A 69 -4.39 33.36 7.69
N GLN A 70 -5.30 33.00 8.62
CA GLN A 70 -5.09 31.92 9.56
C GLN A 70 -5.39 30.58 8.87
N LYS A 71 -4.49 29.62 9.02
CA LYS A 71 -4.60 28.31 8.39
C LYS A 71 -4.64 27.19 9.41
N GLY A 72 -5.46 26.18 9.15
CA GLY A 72 -5.54 24.97 9.96
C GLY A 72 -5.53 23.72 9.08
N LYS A 73 -5.36 22.58 9.73
CA LYS A 73 -5.47 21.28 9.05
C LYS A 73 -6.91 20.82 9.05
N GLY A 74 -7.41 20.46 7.87
CA GLY A 74 -8.72 19.83 7.71
C GLY A 74 -8.64 18.31 7.70
N ILE A 75 -9.55 17.68 6.94
CA ILE A 75 -9.60 16.23 6.79
C ILE A 75 -8.40 15.74 5.99
N SER A 76 -7.82 14.62 6.43
CA SER A 76 -6.72 13.94 5.75
C SER A 76 -7.24 12.78 4.92
N ASN A 77 -6.63 12.58 3.75
CA ASN A 77 -6.89 11.45 2.86
C ASN A 77 -5.63 10.60 2.76
N ALA A 78 -5.76 9.31 3.03
CA ALA A 78 -4.63 8.37 2.92
C ALA A 78 -4.28 7.99 1.47
N GLY A 79 -5.13 8.35 0.51
CA GLY A 79 -4.88 8.18 -0.91
C GLY A 79 -5.47 6.91 -1.52
N ASP A 80 -5.38 6.85 -2.84
CA ASP A 80 -5.89 5.74 -3.64
C ASP A 80 -4.78 5.22 -4.56
N PRO A 81 -3.72 4.61 -4.02
CA PRO A 81 -2.60 4.14 -4.84
C PRO A 81 -3.03 3.01 -5.78
N VAL A 82 -2.37 2.96 -6.92
CA VAL A 82 -2.61 1.97 -7.96
C VAL A 82 -1.45 0.96 -7.95
N VAL A 83 -1.77 -0.32 -7.85
CA VAL A 83 -0.79 -1.41 -7.91
C VAL A 83 -0.92 -2.11 -9.25
N GLU A 84 0.13 -2.06 -10.05
CA GLU A 84 0.18 -2.73 -11.36
C GLU A 84 0.96 -4.02 -11.25
N CYS A 85 0.36 -5.12 -11.70
CA CYS A 85 0.96 -6.44 -11.67
C CYS A 85 0.99 -7.06 -13.06
N ARG A 86 2.08 -7.74 -13.39
CA ARG A 86 2.08 -8.71 -14.49
C ARG A 86 1.23 -9.91 -14.04
N ARG A 87 0.21 -10.25 -14.81
CA ARG A 87 -0.72 -11.31 -14.42
C ARG A 87 -0.02 -12.66 -14.33
N ILE A 88 -0.07 -13.28 -13.18
CA ILE A 88 0.38 -14.66 -12.92
C ILE A 88 -0.81 -15.40 -12.31
N GLY A 89 -1.46 -16.25 -13.12
CA GLY A 89 -2.70 -16.89 -12.69
C GLY A 89 -2.56 -17.81 -11.49
N ALA A 90 -1.39 -18.43 -11.32
CA ALA A 90 -1.10 -19.35 -10.23
C ALA A 90 -0.45 -18.71 -9.00
N ASP A 91 -0.13 -17.43 -9.03
CA ASP A 91 0.47 -16.74 -7.89
C ASP A 91 -0.55 -16.56 -6.76
N GLU A 92 -0.23 -17.09 -5.60
CA GLU A 92 -1.12 -17.06 -4.43
C GLU A 92 -1.46 -15.65 -3.99
N GLY A 93 -0.48 -14.73 -4.00
CA GLY A 93 -0.68 -13.34 -3.64
C GLY A 93 -1.65 -12.62 -4.58
N GLN A 94 -1.53 -12.84 -5.87
CA GLN A 94 -2.45 -12.28 -6.85
C GLN A 94 -3.86 -12.89 -6.74
N ILE A 95 -3.95 -14.19 -6.42
CA ILE A 95 -5.24 -14.84 -6.18
C ILE A 95 -5.96 -14.16 -5.00
N GLU A 96 -5.25 -13.89 -3.92
CA GLU A 96 -5.82 -13.21 -2.75
C GLU A 96 -6.20 -11.75 -3.06
N MET A 97 -5.43 -11.06 -3.88
CA MET A 97 -5.80 -9.71 -4.34
C MET A 97 -7.10 -9.72 -5.15
N ARG A 98 -7.28 -10.70 -6.04
CA ARG A 98 -8.52 -10.85 -6.80
C ARG A 98 -9.70 -11.18 -5.88
N ALA A 99 -9.51 -12.07 -4.91
CA ALA A 99 -10.53 -12.39 -3.92
C ALA A 99 -10.94 -11.17 -3.10
N ALA A 100 -9.98 -10.33 -2.73
CA ALA A 100 -10.24 -9.10 -1.98
C ALA A 100 -11.08 -8.09 -2.76
N THR A 101 -11.00 -8.08 -4.09
CA THR A 101 -11.83 -7.18 -4.92
C THR A 101 -13.31 -7.52 -4.88
N GLU A 102 -13.66 -8.76 -4.58
CA GLU A 102 -15.04 -9.24 -4.51
C GLU A 102 -15.76 -8.86 -3.21
N THR A 103 -15.04 -8.30 -2.24
CA THR A 103 -15.59 -7.94 -0.93
C THR A 103 -15.55 -6.43 -0.73
N LYS A 104 -16.31 -5.97 0.29
CA LYS A 104 -16.33 -4.57 0.72
C LYS A 104 -15.45 -4.32 1.95
N PHE A 105 -14.67 -5.31 2.35
CA PHE A 105 -13.86 -5.25 3.55
C PHE A 105 -12.48 -4.64 3.28
N SER A 106 -11.88 -4.10 4.33
CA SER A 106 -10.51 -3.59 4.29
C SER A 106 -9.50 -4.71 4.57
N TYR A 107 -8.34 -4.61 3.93
CA TYR A 107 -7.23 -5.55 4.07
C TYR A 107 -5.96 -4.78 4.41
N ALA A 108 -4.99 -5.46 5.00
CA ALA A 108 -3.70 -4.86 5.33
C ALA A 108 -2.67 -5.16 4.23
N PHE A 109 -1.83 -4.18 3.94
CA PHE A 109 -0.80 -4.26 2.90
C PHE A 109 0.54 -3.85 3.46
N LYS A 110 1.60 -4.46 2.96
CA LYS A 110 2.97 -4.13 3.29
C LYS A 110 3.78 -3.92 2.01
N TYR A 111 4.49 -2.82 1.95
CA TYR A 111 5.45 -2.53 0.89
C TYR A 111 6.83 -2.39 1.51
N GLU A 112 7.75 -3.26 1.14
CA GLU A 112 9.09 -3.33 1.70
C GLU A 112 10.13 -3.01 0.65
N LEU A 113 11.01 -2.05 0.97
CA LEU A 113 12.13 -1.68 0.11
C LEU A 113 13.33 -2.61 0.34
N ASP A 114 14.14 -2.76 -0.69
CA ASP A 114 15.39 -3.53 -0.61
C ASP A 114 16.55 -2.62 -0.20
N ASP A 115 16.47 -2.08 1.01
CA ASP A 115 17.44 -1.16 1.57
C ASP A 115 17.98 -1.60 2.93
N THR A 116 17.97 -2.90 3.21
CA THR A 116 18.46 -3.46 4.46
C THR A 116 19.92 -3.07 4.68
N PRO A 117 20.28 -2.46 5.84
CA PRO A 117 21.67 -2.09 6.12
C PRO A 117 22.55 -3.34 6.26
N THR A 118 23.85 -3.19 6.04
CA THR A 118 24.82 -4.27 6.24
C THR A 118 24.75 -4.78 7.69
N GLY A 119 24.45 -6.06 7.86
CA GLY A 119 24.24 -6.68 9.16
C GLY A 119 22.87 -6.41 9.77
N GLY A 120 21.99 -5.72 9.05
CA GLY A 120 20.61 -5.49 9.47
C GLY A 120 19.70 -6.66 9.19
N ALA A 121 18.48 -6.58 9.72
CA ALA A 121 17.48 -7.63 9.60
C ALA A 121 16.40 -7.32 8.57
N ASN A 122 16.01 -6.06 8.40
CA ASN A 122 14.88 -5.65 7.58
C ASN A 122 15.14 -4.34 6.85
N GLY A 123 14.56 -4.21 5.66
CA GLY A 123 14.48 -2.95 4.92
C GLY A 123 13.37 -2.05 5.43
N THR A 124 13.30 -0.84 4.88
CA THR A 124 12.22 0.10 5.18
C THR A 124 10.90 -0.48 4.74
N THR A 125 9.92 -0.46 5.64
CA THR A 125 8.60 -1.07 5.45
C THR A 125 7.51 -0.03 5.59
N PHE A 126 6.55 -0.06 4.67
CA PHE A 126 5.37 0.80 4.70
C PHE A 126 4.14 -0.07 4.90
N TYR A 127 3.35 0.26 5.92
CA TYR A 127 2.12 -0.45 6.23
C TYR A 127 0.91 0.41 5.88
N ASN A 128 -0.03 -0.18 5.17
CA ASN A 128 -1.28 0.47 4.77
C ASN A 128 -2.46 -0.47 4.98
N ARG A 129 -3.63 0.10 5.14
CA ARG A 129 -4.88 -0.64 5.29
C ARG A 129 -5.97 0.00 4.44
N GLY A 130 -6.69 -0.79 3.70
CA GLY A 130 -7.77 -0.26 2.88
C GLY A 130 -8.48 -1.29 2.01
N LEU A 131 -9.33 -0.78 1.13
CA LEU A 131 -10.12 -1.57 0.19
C LEU A 131 -9.31 -1.90 -1.05
N VAL A 132 -9.65 -3.01 -1.71
CA VAL A 132 -9.10 -3.37 -3.02
C VAL A 132 -10.20 -3.27 -4.06
N MET A 133 -9.95 -2.51 -5.11
CA MET A 133 -10.88 -2.31 -6.22
C MET A 133 -10.25 -2.75 -7.54
N GLY A 134 -11.06 -3.15 -8.48
CA GLY A 134 -10.64 -3.67 -9.76
C GLY A 134 -10.77 -5.19 -9.81
N PRO A 135 -9.89 -5.95 -10.50
CA PRO A 135 -8.82 -5.44 -11.32
C PRO A 135 -9.30 -4.86 -12.65
N THR A 136 -8.60 -3.86 -13.15
CA THR A 136 -8.73 -3.45 -14.54
C THR A 136 -7.61 -4.07 -15.36
N ARG A 137 -7.89 -4.36 -16.62
CA ARG A 137 -6.92 -5.01 -17.49
C ARG A 137 -6.66 -4.14 -18.71
N PRO A 138 -5.51 -3.45 -18.78
CA PRO A 138 -5.11 -2.75 -20.00
C PRO A 138 -4.69 -3.81 -21.04
N ASN A 139 -5.60 -4.11 -21.95
CA ASN A 139 -5.31 -5.05 -23.03
C ASN A 139 -4.46 -4.36 -24.08
N GLY A 140 -3.43 -5.04 -24.53
CA GLY A 140 -2.49 -4.52 -25.52
C GLY A 140 -2.34 -5.43 -26.73
N GLY A 141 -1.30 -5.17 -27.51
CA GLY A 141 -0.94 -5.96 -28.69
C GLY A 141 -0.13 -7.21 -28.31
N ASN A 142 0.43 -7.87 -29.32
CA ASN A 142 1.17 -9.13 -29.17
C ASN A 142 2.54 -8.98 -28.46
N GLU A 143 3.04 -7.75 -28.34
CA GLU A 143 4.30 -7.44 -27.64
C GLU A 143 4.09 -6.91 -26.22
N ASP A 144 2.84 -6.76 -25.79
CA ASP A 144 2.50 -6.25 -24.48
C ASP A 144 2.26 -7.39 -23.49
N PHE A 145 2.69 -7.20 -22.24
CA PHE A 145 2.41 -8.14 -21.18
C PHE A 145 0.94 -8.08 -20.75
N ASP A 146 0.42 -9.22 -20.29
CA ASP A 146 -0.91 -9.26 -19.66
C ASP A 146 -0.80 -8.69 -18.24
N LEU A 147 -1.44 -7.54 -18.02
CA LEU A 147 -1.37 -6.79 -16.77
C LEU A 147 -2.71 -6.79 -16.05
N GLU A 148 -2.66 -6.72 -14.73
CA GLU A 148 -3.80 -6.44 -13.86
C GLU A 148 -3.47 -5.23 -13.00
N VAL A 149 -4.40 -4.29 -12.92
CA VAL A 149 -4.23 -3.05 -12.17
C VAL A 149 -5.28 -2.97 -11.07
N TYR A 150 -4.83 -2.90 -9.83
CA TYR A 150 -5.67 -2.78 -8.65
C TYR A 150 -5.60 -1.36 -8.10
N THR A 151 -6.73 -0.81 -7.71
CA THR A 151 -6.78 0.47 -6.99
C THR A 151 -7.06 0.19 -5.52
N LEU A 152 -6.19 0.71 -4.64
CA LEU A 152 -6.37 0.59 -3.21
C LEU A 152 -7.01 1.87 -2.68
N GLY A 153 -8.11 1.73 -1.95
CA GLY A 153 -8.71 2.86 -1.23
C GLY A 153 -8.27 2.82 0.23
N LEU A 154 -7.22 3.55 0.57
CA LEU A 154 -6.61 3.49 1.89
C LEU A 154 -7.47 4.19 2.94
N ASN A 155 -7.72 3.51 4.06
CA ASN A 155 -8.57 3.96 5.16
C ASN A 155 -7.80 4.25 6.45
N GLN A 156 -6.50 4.14 6.42
CA GLN A 156 -5.63 4.41 7.55
C GLN A 156 -4.39 5.16 7.07
N LYS A 157 -3.89 6.08 7.90
CA LYS A 157 -2.63 6.77 7.63
C LYS A 157 -1.49 5.76 7.54
N GLU A 158 -0.64 5.92 6.53
CA GLU A 158 0.51 5.05 6.33
C GLU A 158 1.44 5.06 7.55
N ILE A 159 1.89 3.88 7.96
CA ILE A 159 2.89 3.70 9.00
C ILE A 159 4.22 3.33 8.33
N VAL A 160 5.28 4.05 8.66
CA VAL A 160 6.61 3.81 8.15
C VAL A 160 7.47 3.20 9.25
N LYS A 161 8.09 2.07 8.95
CA LYS A 161 9.07 1.42 9.83
C LYS A 161 10.41 1.45 9.14
N GLU A 162 11.35 2.19 9.71
CA GLU A 162 12.67 2.37 9.14
C GLU A 162 13.48 1.07 9.11
N ALA A 163 14.42 0.98 8.17
CA ALA A 163 15.34 -0.16 8.04
C ALA A 163 16.22 -0.33 9.30
N VAL A 164 16.40 -1.55 9.71
CA VAL A 164 17.23 -1.92 10.89
C VAL A 164 18.14 -3.11 10.57
#